data_8a87fefb3bd2615d823f2dcaacf99eab
#
_entry.id   8a87fefb3bd2615d823f2dcaacf99eab
#
_cell.length_a   1.000
_cell.length_b   1.000
_cell.length_c   1.000
_cell.angle_alpha   90.00
_cell.angle_beta   90.00
_cell.angle_gamma   90.00
#
_symmetry.space_group_name_H-M   'P 1'
#
loop_
_entity.id
_entity.type
_entity.pdbx_description
1 polymer ?
#
loop_
_entity_poly.entity_id
_entity_poly.type
_entity_poly.pdbx_seq_one_letter_code
_entity_poly.pdbx_strand_id
1 'polypeptide(L)'
;MDLVKLIKISSITKKLLLAMFGAFLLVFLLFHMCANLFILAEDGGDAYSAFCHFMGTNKIVKIAEIVLLGCFLLHICLATYLWICNRRTRPVRYHKHSRTKTAKGSKLAMITGSLLLVLIVFHFYDFYFVKLHFVKGSYMVKVEDFLIKDPTADISEEASLTLTQAINNGKLSNDMKWLKNLTTTEKEVLQQAFPDAEFEPDFYNMAREKFSHWHIVLCYLVFFFVVGLHIRHGFESAFQTFGLNHYKYSKLVEVLGIIYCWIVCLGFAIVPICVFFVL
;
A
#
# COMPACT_ATOMS: atom_id res chain seq x y z
N MET A 1 -1.28 13.39 -21.94
CA MET A 1 -2.72 13.73 -22.14
C MET A 1 -2.93 15.13 -21.58
N ASP A 2 -3.25 16.11 -22.45
CA ASP A 2 -3.36 17.52 -22.02
C ASP A 2 -4.44 17.69 -20.96
N LEU A 3 -4.11 18.23 -19.80
CA LEU A 3 -5.05 18.58 -18.72
C LEU A 3 -6.21 19.44 -19.25
N VAL A 4 -5.97 20.28 -20.26
CA VAL A 4 -6.96 21.12 -20.93
C VAL A 4 -8.01 20.29 -21.68
N LYS A 5 -7.65 19.15 -22.27
CA LYS A 5 -8.59 18.22 -22.92
C LYS A 5 -9.47 17.51 -21.87
N LEU A 6 -8.93 17.16 -20.70
CA LEU A 6 -9.68 16.55 -19.61
C LEU A 6 -10.77 17.48 -19.06
N ILE A 7 -10.54 18.78 -19.08
CA ILE A 7 -11.53 19.79 -18.66
C ILE A 7 -12.72 19.85 -19.63
N LYS A 8 -12.51 19.57 -20.93
CA LYS A 8 -13.56 19.58 -21.98
C LYS A 8 -14.42 18.30 -22.03
N ILE A 9 -14.03 17.22 -21.34
CA ILE A 9 -14.80 15.96 -21.29
C ILE A 9 -16.11 16.17 -20.50
N SER A 10 -17.17 15.45 -20.87
CA SER A 10 -18.47 15.53 -20.21
C SER A 10 -18.40 15.22 -18.71
N SER A 11 -19.30 15.79 -17.92
CA SER A 11 -19.36 15.51 -16.47
C SER A 11 -19.67 14.05 -16.16
N ILE A 12 -20.40 13.36 -17.03
CA ILE A 12 -20.71 11.93 -16.92
C ILE A 12 -19.45 11.12 -17.11
N THR A 13 -18.67 11.39 -18.16
CA THR A 13 -17.41 10.68 -18.43
C THR A 13 -16.40 10.85 -17.28
N LYS A 14 -16.31 12.04 -16.69
CA LYS A 14 -15.44 12.27 -15.52
C LYS A 14 -15.84 11.42 -14.32
N LYS A 15 -17.14 11.29 -14.05
CA LYS A 15 -17.65 10.43 -12.97
C LYS A 15 -17.40 8.96 -13.28
N LEU A 16 -17.56 8.53 -14.54
CA LEU A 16 -17.27 7.17 -14.96
C LEU A 16 -15.79 6.84 -14.79
N LEU A 17 -14.88 7.72 -15.22
CA LEU A 17 -13.43 7.55 -15.01
C LEU A 17 -13.06 7.48 -13.51
N LEU A 18 -13.65 8.35 -12.68
CA LEU A 18 -13.47 8.31 -11.25
C LEU A 18 -13.90 6.97 -10.64
N ALA A 19 -15.06 6.44 -11.08
CA ALA A 19 -15.55 5.14 -10.64
C ALA A 19 -14.66 3.98 -11.10
N MET A 20 -14.14 4.03 -12.34
CA MET A 20 -13.21 3.03 -12.86
C MET A 20 -11.88 3.01 -12.06
N PHE A 21 -11.28 4.17 -11.82
CA PHE A 21 -10.07 4.25 -11.00
C PHE A 21 -10.33 3.78 -9.57
N GLY A 22 -11.45 4.18 -8.98
CA GLY A 22 -11.86 3.71 -7.65
C GLY A 22 -12.04 2.18 -7.59
N ALA A 23 -12.71 1.58 -8.58
CA ALA A 23 -12.89 0.14 -8.67
C ALA A 23 -11.55 -0.61 -8.81
N PHE A 24 -10.62 -0.08 -9.62
CA PHE A 24 -9.27 -0.63 -9.74
C PHE A 24 -8.52 -0.58 -8.39
N LEU A 25 -8.60 0.54 -7.66
CA LEU A 25 -8.01 0.67 -6.33
C LEU A 25 -8.64 -0.29 -5.31
N LEU A 26 -9.95 -0.58 -5.40
CA LEU A 26 -10.58 -1.60 -4.56
C LEU A 26 -9.98 -3.00 -4.82
N VAL A 27 -9.82 -3.40 -6.08
CA VAL A 27 -9.19 -4.68 -6.42
C VAL A 27 -7.75 -4.74 -5.88
N PHE A 28 -6.98 -3.67 -6.07
CA PHE A 28 -5.64 -3.56 -5.51
C PHE A 28 -5.63 -3.70 -3.98
N LEU A 29 -6.55 -3.04 -3.29
CA LEU A 29 -6.60 -3.04 -1.83
C LEU A 29 -6.87 -4.44 -1.25
N LEU A 30 -7.75 -5.22 -1.91
CA LEU A 30 -7.98 -6.62 -1.55
C LEU A 30 -6.71 -7.46 -1.75
N PHE A 31 -6.04 -7.32 -2.89
CA PHE A 31 -4.77 -8.01 -3.16
C PHE A 31 -3.70 -7.61 -2.15
N HIS A 32 -3.56 -6.32 -1.86
CA HIS A 32 -2.59 -5.79 -0.91
C HIS A 32 -2.84 -6.32 0.51
N MET A 33 -4.10 -6.40 0.93
CA MET A 33 -4.48 -7.01 2.21
C MET A 33 -4.09 -8.50 2.24
N CYS A 34 -4.43 -9.28 1.22
CA CYS A 34 -4.07 -10.71 1.13
C CYS A 34 -2.54 -10.90 1.16
N ALA A 35 -1.80 -10.06 0.45
CA ALA A 35 -0.35 -10.09 0.43
C ALA A 35 0.27 -9.83 1.82
N ASN A 36 -0.28 -8.90 2.58
CA ASN A 36 0.21 -8.60 3.93
C ASN A 36 -0.09 -9.70 4.95
N LEU A 37 -1.10 -10.55 4.71
CA LEU A 37 -1.37 -11.69 5.60
C LEU A 37 -0.26 -12.73 5.60
N PHE A 38 0.58 -12.82 4.55
CA PHE A 38 1.76 -13.69 4.52
C PHE A 38 2.78 -13.37 5.61
N ILE A 39 2.75 -12.15 6.18
CA ILE A 39 3.64 -11.78 7.29
C ILE A 39 3.39 -12.60 8.56
N LEU A 40 2.20 -13.20 8.67
CA LEU A 40 1.77 -13.99 9.81
C LEU A 40 2.20 -15.48 9.71
N ALA A 41 2.91 -15.87 8.65
CA ALA A 41 3.43 -17.22 8.53
C ALA A 41 4.51 -17.48 9.59
N GLU A 42 4.47 -18.67 10.20
CA GLU A 42 5.38 -19.08 11.28
C GLU A 42 6.75 -19.59 10.73
N ASP A 43 7.30 -18.89 9.75
CA ASP A 43 8.54 -19.25 9.07
C ASP A 43 9.68 -18.21 9.24
N GLY A 44 9.52 -17.29 10.18
CA GLY A 44 10.48 -16.18 10.38
C GLY A 44 10.45 -15.15 9.24
N GLY A 45 9.37 -15.12 8.46
CA GLY A 45 9.15 -14.19 7.35
C GLY A 45 9.80 -14.63 6.02
N ASP A 46 10.21 -15.89 5.89
CA ASP A 46 10.87 -16.37 4.68
C ASP A 46 9.91 -16.37 3.48
N ALA A 47 8.68 -16.86 3.65
CA ALA A 47 7.66 -16.82 2.61
C ALA A 47 7.28 -15.39 2.20
N TYR A 48 7.15 -14.49 3.19
CA TYR A 48 6.85 -13.09 2.92
C TYR A 48 7.99 -12.38 2.17
N SER A 49 9.24 -12.61 2.57
CA SER A 49 10.43 -12.06 1.90
C SER A 49 10.55 -12.56 0.46
N ALA A 50 10.34 -13.88 0.23
CA ALA A 50 10.33 -14.45 -1.11
C ALA A 50 9.21 -13.87 -1.99
N PHE A 51 8.02 -13.66 -1.43
CA PHE A 51 6.92 -13.00 -2.11
C PHE A 51 7.25 -11.54 -2.47
N CYS A 52 7.81 -10.76 -1.53
CA CYS A 52 8.23 -9.39 -1.76
C CYS A 52 9.31 -9.29 -2.83
N HIS A 53 10.29 -10.19 -2.82
CA HIS A 53 11.30 -10.31 -3.87
C HIS A 53 10.66 -10.55 -5.25
N PHE A 54 9.77 -11.54 -5.36
CA PHE A 54 9.04 -11.78 -6.61
C PHE A 54 8.30 -10.53 -7.10
N MET A 55 7.61 -9.82 -6.20
CA MET A 55 6.91 -8.58 -6.53
C MET A 55 7.87 -7.45 -6.94
N GLY A 56 9.04 -7.37 -6.32
CA GLY A 56 10.06 -6.35 -6.61
C GLY A 56 10.80 -6.57 -7.93
N THR A 57 11.02 -7.83 -8.34
CA THR A 57 11.83 -8.20 -9.52
C THR A 57 11.00 -8.44 -10.78
N ASN A 58 9.72 -8.83 -10.64
CA ASN A 58 8.88 -9.17 -11.78
C ASN A 58 8.54 -7.93 -12.63
N LYS A 59 8.89 -7.95 -13.92
CA LYS A 59 8.67 -6.83 -14.85
C LYS A 59 7.20 -6.47 -15.04
N ILE A 60 6.28 -7.46 -15.02
CA ILE A 60 4.83 -7.23 -15.15
C ILE A 60 4.33 -6.48 -13.92
N VAL A 61 4.79 -6.87 -12.74
CA VAL A 61 4.42 -6.21 -11.48
C VAL A 61 4.95 -4.77 -11.43
N LYS A 62 6.16 -4.52 -11.93
CA LYS A 62 6.70 -3.15 -12.05
C LYS A 62 5.84 -2.26 -12.95
N ILE A 63 5.33 -2.79 -14.07
CA ILE A 63 4.39 -2.07 -14.93
C ILE A 63 3.08 -1.82 -14.18
N ALA A 64 2.53 -2.84 -13.52
CA ALA A 64 1.30 -2.72 -12.72
C ALA A 64 1.43 -1.68 -11.61
N GLU A 65 2.60 -1.58 -10.96
CA GLU A 65 2.90 -0.56 -9.94
C GLU A 65 2.82 0.87 -10.51
N ILE A 66 3.38 1.10 -11.70
CA ILE A 66 3.30 2.41 -12.38
C ILE A 66 1.85 2.75 -12.72
N VAL A 67 1.09 1.77 -13.25
CA VAL A 67 -0.33 1.94 -13.56
C VAL A 67 -1.13 2.23 -12.29
N LEU A 68 -0.84 1.51 -11.20
CA LEU A 68 -1.48 1.71 -9.90
C LEU A 68 -1.26 3.13 -9.37
N LEU A 69 -0.02 3.60 -9.38
CA LEU A 69 0.32 4.96 -8.93
C LEU A 69 -0.37 6.01 -9.80
N GLY A 70 -0.39 5.81 -11.12
CA GLY A 70 -1.11 6.67 -12.06
C GLY A 70 -2.62 6.70 -11.77
N CYS A 71 -3.27 5.56 -11.58
CA CYS A 71 -4.68 5.45 -11.23
C CYS A 71 -5.00 6.13 -9.90
N PHE A 72 -4.12 5.95 -8.90
CA PHE A 72 -4.24 6.59 -7.57
C PHE A 72 -4.22 8.12 -7.69
N LEU A 73 -3.23 8.67 -8.39
CA LEU A 73 -3.11 10.12 -8.59
C LEU A 73 -4.30 10.68 -9.39
N LEU A 74 -4.71 10.00 -10.46
CA LEU A 74 -5.87 10.41 -11.26
C LEU A 74 -7.17 10.34 -10.47
N HIS A 75 -7.33 9.34 -9.59
CA HIS A 75 -8.48 9.24 -8.68
C HIS A 75 -8.56 10.48 -7.77
N ILE A 76 -7.47 10.86 -7.12
CA ILE A 76 -7.42 12.03 -6.24
C ILE A 76 -7.71 13.32 -7.03
N CYS A 77 -7.03 13.52 -8.17
CA CYS A 77 -7.18 14.71 -8.99
C CYS A 77 -8.64 14.87 -9.48
N LEU A 78 -9.25 13.79 -9.99
CA LEU A 78 -10.63 13.83 -10.48
C LEU A 78 -11.65 14.02 -9.34
N ALA A 79 -11.46 13.36 -8.20
CA ALA A 79 -12.32 13.52 -7.03
C ALA A 79 -12.31 14.97 -6.54
N THR A 80 -11.11 15.55 -6.39
CA THR A 80 -10.93 16.94 -5.95
C THR A 80 -11.50 17.91 -6.97
N TYR A 81 -11.23 17.72 -8.27
CA TYR A 81 -11.77 18.54 -9.34
C TYR A 81 -13.29 18.54 -9.34
N LEU A 82 -13.92 17.35 -9.31
CA LEU A 82 -15.38 17.23 -9.30
C LEU A 82 -15.99 17.85 -8.05
N TRP A 83 -15.35 17.71 -6.89
CA TRP A 83 -15.81 18.34 -5.66
C TRP A 83 -15.79 19.87 -5.76
N ILE A 84 -14.68 20.46 -6.28
CA ILE A 84 -14.55 21.91 -6.48
C ILE A 84 -15.62 22.41 -7.46
N CYS A 85 -15.79 21.74 -8.61
CA CYS A 85 -16.79 22.10 -9.60
C CYS A 85 -18.21 22.05 -9.01
N ASN A 86 -18.56 20.96 -8.32
CA ASN A 86 -19.87 20.79 -7.70
C ASN A 86 -20.14 21.85 -6.61
N ARG A 87 -19.10 22.29 -5.89
CA ARG A 87 -19.23 23.33 -4.88
C ARG A 87 -19.42 24.71 -5.49
N ARG A 88 -18.72 25.02 -6.59
CA ARG A 88 -18.80 26.31 -7.29
C ARG A 88 -20.15 26.50 -8.03
N THR A 89 -20.73 25.43 -8.57
CA THR A 89 -22.03 25.49 -9.27
C THR A 89 -23.23 25.61 -8.33
N ARG A 90 -23.01 25.55 -7.00
CA ARG A 90 -24.08 25.68 -5.99
C ARG A 90 -23.77 26.79 -4.99
N PRO A 91 -23.97 28.05 -5.30
CA PRO A 91 -23.70 29.16 -4.39
C PRO A 91 -24.64 29.19 -3.18
N VAL A 92 -25.86 28.61 -3.29
CA VAL A 92 -26.87 28.59 -2.22
C VAL A 92 -27.00 27.16 -1.66
N ARG A 93 -26.94 27.05 -0.33
CA ARG A 93 -27.12 25.76 0.39
C ARG A 93 -28.60 25.31 0.32
N TYR A 94 -28.87 23.99 0.33
CA TYR A 94 -30.20 23.47 0.41
C TYR A 94 -30.91 23.93 1.69
N HIS A 95 -32.12 24.49 1.56
CA HIS A 95 -33.00 24.83 2.67
C HIS A 95 -33.52 23.59 3.42
N LYS A 96 -33.75 22.48 2.68
CA LYS A 96 -34.12 21.18 3.24
C LYS A 96 -32.97 20.17 3.02
N HIS A 97 -32.49 19.53 4.09
CA HIS A 97 -31.57 18.42 3.97
C HIS A 97 -32.29 17.20 3.40
N SER A 98 -31.80 16.70 2.25
CA SER A 98 -32.28 15.41 1.73
C SER A 98 -32.03 14.31 2.77
N ARG A 99 -33.07 13.51 3.07
CA ARG A 99 -33.00 12.35 3.96
C ARG A 99 -32.43 11.12 3.25
N THR A 100 -32.06 11.20 1.97
CA THR A 100 -31.50 10.07 1.22
C THR A 100 -30.10 9.71 1.77
N LYS A 101 -29.84 8.42 1.94
CA LYS A 101 -28.55 7.87 2.44
C LYS A 101 -27.37 8.39 1.60
N THR A 102 -27.55 8.53 0.30
CA THR A 102 -26.55 9.02 -0.69
C THR A 102 -26.04 10.44 -0.40
N ALA A 103 -26.87 11.34 0.12
CA ALA A 103 -26.46 12.71 0.42
C ALA A 103 -25.48 12.79 1.61
N LYS A 104 -25.59 11.89 2.59
CA LYS A 104 -24.67 11.83 3.73
C LYS A 104 -23.31 11.25 3.32
N GLY A 105 -23.29 10.19 2.53
CA GLY A 105 -22.07 9.55 2.03
C GLY A 105 -21.21 10.48 1.18
N SER A 106 -21.82 11.24 0.26
CA SER A 106 -21.11 12.19 -0.61
C SER A 106 -20.37 13.30 0.16
N LYS A 107 -20.91 13.76 1.30
CA LYS A 107 -20.24 14.75 2.15
C LYS A 107 -19.05 14.13 2.90
N LEU A 108 -19.19 12.88 3.34
CA LEU A 108 -18.17 12.17 4.10
C LEU A 108 -16.99 11.74 3.22
N ALA A 109 -17.25 11.44 1.94
CA ALA A 109 -16.22 10.94 1.01
C ALA A 109 -15.04 11.89 0.85
N MET A 110 -15.28 13.20 0.78
CA MET A 110 -14.19 14.18 0.64
C MET A 110 -13.38 14.30 1.94
N ILE A 111 -14.04 14.27 3.09
CA ILE A 111 -13.37 14.34 4.40
C ILE A 111 -12.51 13.09 4.61
N THR A 112 -13.09 11.90 4.41
CA THR A 112 -12.36 10.64 4.55
C THR A 112 -11.24 10.52 3.52
N GLY A 113 -11.46 10.95 2.27
CA GLY A 113 -10.44 10.94 1.24
C GLY A 113 -9.25 11.88 1.56
N SER A 114 -9.52 13.08 2.08
CA SER A 114 -8.47 14.00 2.52
C SER A 114 -7.68 13.45 3.71
N LEU A 115 -8.36 12.84 4.68
CA LEU A 115 -7.70 12.21 5.82
C LEU A 115 -6.88 10.99 5.38
N LEU A 116 -7.40 10.17 4.46
CA LEU A 116 -6.65 9.05 3.88
C LEU A 116 -5.40 9.51 3.15
N LEU A 117 -5.46 10.63 2.43
CA LEU A 117 -4.28 11.15 1.73
C LEU A 117 -3.13 11.41 2.71
N VAL A 118 -3.43 12.03 3.87
CA VAL A 118 -2.42 12.26 4.92
C VAL A 118 -1.88 10.94 5.46
N LEU A 119 -2.75 9.98 5.77
CA LEU A 119 -2.37 8.69 6.34
C LEU A 119 -1.56 7.83 5.33
N ILE A 120 -1.89 7.91 4.04
CA ILE A 120 -1.14 7.23 2.97
C ILE A 120 0.27 7.84 2.80
N VAL A 121 0.43 9.15 3.00
CA VAL A 121 1.78 9.77 2.98
C VAL A 121 2.65 9.18 4.10
N PHE A 122 2.12 8.98 5.31
CA PHE A 122 2.85 8.29 6.39
C PHE A 122 3.15 6.84 6.04
N HIS A 123 2.18 6.11 5.46
CA HIS A 123 2.40 4.74 5.00
C HIS A 123 3.48 4.66 3.91
N PHE A 124 3.51 5.61 2.98
CA PHE A 124 4.57 5.69 1.96
C PHE A 124 5.93 6.00 2.59
N TYR A 125 5.97 6.88 3.57
CA TYR A 125 7.19 7.18 4.31
C TYR A 125 7.75 5.94 5.02
N ASP A 126 6.88 5.17 5.66
CA ASP A 126 7.28 3.99 6.42
C ASP A 126 7.80 2.84 5.53
N PHE A 127 7.29 2.69 4.29
CA PHE A 127 7.58 1.51 3.46
C PHE A 127 8.04 1.88 2.03
N TYR A 128 7.29 2.72 1.31
CA TYR A 128 7.54 2.94 -0.11
C TYR A 128 8.78 3.81 -0.37
N PHE A 129 9.03 4.81 0.46
CA PHE A 129 10.21 5.67 0.32
C PHE A 129 11.51 4.97 0.70
N VAL A 130 11.46 3.92 1.53
CA VAL A 130 12.61 3.02 1.75
C VAL A 130 12.93 2.27 0.46
N LYS A 131 11.91 1.76 -0.26
CA LYS A 131 12.08 1.11 -1.57
C LYS A 131 12.73 2.04 -2.61
N LEU A 132 12.40 3.33 -2.56
CA LEU A 132 12.99 4.35 -3.42
C LEU A 132 14.33 4.91 -2.90
N HIS A 133 14.83 4.38 -1.80
CA HIS A 133 16.07 4.84 -1.13
C HIS A 133 16.07 6.31 -0.67
N PHE A 134 14.89 6.92 -0.49
CA PHE A 134 14.76 8.28 0.05
C PHE A 134 14.83 8.30 1.57
N VAL A 135 14.52 7.19 2.23
CA VAL A 135 14.51 7.05 3.69
C VAL A 135 15.31 5.82 4.08
N LYS A 136 15.99 5.89 5.22
CA LYS A 136 16.71 4.75 5.82
C LYS A 136 15.72 3.66 6.25
N GLY A 137 16.13 2.41 6.12
CA GLY A 137 15.32 1.24 6.52
C GLY A 137 16.13 -0.03 6.64
N SER A 138 15.44 -1.14 6.77
CA SER A 138 16.02 -2.49 6.74
C SER A 138 16.06 -3.03 5.32
N TYR A 139 17.12 -3.78 5.02
CA TYR A 139 17.35 -4.37 3.71
C TYR A 139 17.60 -5.86 3.81
N MET A 140 17.37 -6.57 2.72
CA MET A 140 17.70 -7.97 2.54
C MET A 140 18.42 -8.19 1.22
N VAL A 141 19.20 -9.26 1.14
CA VAL A 141 19.96 -9.65 -0.05
C VAL A 141 20.06 -11.16 -0.11
N LYS A 142 20.09 -11.72 -1.32
CA LYS A 142 20.30 -13.16 -1.49
C LYS A 142 21.73 -13.56 -1.20
N VAL A 143 21.92 -14.64 -0.46
CA VAL A 143 23.25 -15.18 -0.13
C VAL A 143 23.96 -15.64 -1.41
N GLU A 144 23.24 -16.15 -2.39
CA GLU A 144 23.82 -16.56 -3.69
C GLU A 144 24.51 -15.41 -4.42
N ASP A 145 24.03 -14.16 -4.24
CA ASP A 145 24.63 -12.98 -4.89
C ASP A 145 26.04 -12.67 -4.38
N PHE A 146 26.39 -13.17 -3.19
CA PHE A 146 27.76 -13.09 -2.63
C PHE A 146 28.63 -14.25 -3.08
N LEU A 147 28.06 -15.45 -3.29
CA LEU A 147 28.81 -16.68 -3.52
C LEU A 147 29.17 -16.92 -4.98
N ILE A 148 28.38 -16.39 -5.92
CA ILE A 148 28.43 -16.78 -7.35
C ILE A 148 29.49 -15.98 -8.13
N LYS A 149 29.87 -14.79 -7.68
CA LYS A 149 30.57 -13.84 -8.58
C LYS A 149 32.07 -13.78 -8.46
N ASP A 150 32.69 -14.16 -7.41
CA ASP A 150 34.13 -14.42 -7.34
C ASP A 150 34.56 -14.96 -5.96
N PRO A 151 34.86 -16.28 -5.82
CA PRO A 151 35.43 -16.82 -4.58
C PRO A 151 36.81 -16.26 -4.24
N THR A 152 37.43 -15.55 -5.19
CA THR A 152 38.76 -14.96 -5.08
C THR A 152 38.73 -13.43 -5.02
N ALA A 153 37.56 -12.80 -4.99
CA ALA A 153 37.46 -11.36 -4.84
C ALA A 153 38.10 -10.90 -3.55
N ASP A 154 38.99 -9.93 -3.65
CA ASP A 154 39.66 -9.31 -2.51
C ASP A 154 38.63 -8.45 -1.74
N ILE A 155 37.85 -9.12 -0.87
CA ILE A 155 36.80 -8.48 -0.07
C ILE A 155 37.49 -7.58 0.96
N SER A 156 37.13 -6.32 1.04
CA SER A 156 37.68 -5.42 2.04
C SER A 156 37.48 -5.99 3.45
N GLU A 157 38.42 -5.74 4.33
CA GLU A 157 38.37 -6.21 5.73
C GLU A 157 37.07 -5.72 6.40
N GLU A 158 36.63 -4.50 6.11
CA GLU A 158 35.39 -3.94 6.62
C GLU A 158 34.14 -4.70 6.14
N ALA A 159 34.07 -5.09 4.89
CA ALA A 159 32.95 -5.86 4.34
C ALA A 159 32.91 -7.28 4.90
N SER A 160 34.09 -7.93 5.04
CA SER A 160 34.22 -9.25 5.65
C SER A 160 33.77 -9.24 7.12
N LEU A 161 34.18 -8.22 7.88
CA LEU A 161 33.78 -8.03 9.27
C LEU A 161 32.25 -7.78 9.36
N THR A 162 31.71 -6.91 8.52
CA THR A 162 30.27 -6.60 8.48
C THR A 162 29.45 -7.85 8.17
N LEU A 163 29.86 -8.65 7.18
CA LEU A 163 29.19 -9.90 6.82
C LEU A 163 29.22 -10.90 7.99
N THR A 164 30.39 -11.09 8.61
CA THR A 164 30.56 -11.97 9.75
C THR A 164 29.72 -11.55 10.94
N GLN A 165 29.68 -10.25 11.25
CA GLN A 165 28.83 -9.71 12.31
C GLN A 165 27.33 -9.89 11.99
N ALA A 166 26.91 -9.67 10.77
CA ALA A 166 25.52 -9.87 10.37
C ALA A 166 25.10 -11.35 10.55
N ILE A 167 25.94 -12.30 10.15
CA ILE A 167 25.68 -13.74 10.35
C ILE A 167 25.63 -14.08 11.84
N ASN A 168 26.60 -13.63 12.63
CA ASN A 168 26.66 -13.90 14.07
C ASN A 168 25.47 -13.28 14.83
N ASN A 169 24.94 -12.17 14.36
CA ASN A 169 23.74 -11.51 14.90
C ASN A 169 22.42 -12.17 14.46
N GLY A 170 22.48 -13.33 13.79
CA GLY A 170 21.30 -14.08 13.38
C GLY A 170 20.51 -13.44 12.24
N LYS A 171 21.17 -12.64 11.40
CA LYS A 171 20.53 -12.02 10.22
C LYS A 171 20.38 -12.97 9.02
N LEU A 172 20.94 -14.16 9.11
CA LEU A 172 20.79 -15.21 8.10
C LEU A 172 19.41 -15.88 8.25
N SER A 173 18.67 -16.05 7.16
CA SER A 173 17.38 -16.77 7.15
C SER A 173 17.56 -18.25 7.50
N ASN A 174 16.49 -18.90 8.00
CA ASN A 174 16.54 -20.32 8.40
C ASN A 174 16.89 -21.25 7.24
N ASP A 175 16.52 -20.90 6.02
CA ASP A 175 16.84 -21.65 4.79
C ASP A 175 18.20 -21.25 4.18
N MET A 176 18.96 -20.38 4.83
CA MET A 176 20.26 -19.84 4.41
C MET A 176 20.27 -19.12 3.05
N LYS A 177 19.09 -18.76 2.52
CA LYS A 177 19.00 -18.09 1.20
C LYS A 177 19.11 -16.58 1.28
N TRP A 178 18.77 -16.00 2.43
CA TRP A 178 18.67 -14.57 2.60
C TRP A 178 19.48 -14.08 3.78
N LEU A 179 20.16 -12.97 3.61
CA LEU A 179 20.67 -12.15 4.69
C LEU A 179 19.68 -11.00 4.87
N LYS A 180 19.05 -10.91 6.06
CA LYS A 180 17.91 -10.03 6.36
C LYS A 180 18.26 -8.98 7.41
N ASN A 181 17.35 -8.01 7.57
CA ASN A 181 17.48 -6.97 8.61
C ASN A 181 18.83 -6.22 8.58
N LEU A 182 19.33 -5.97 7.38
CA LEU A 182 20.52 -5.16 7.19
C LEU A 182 20.16 -3.69 7.35
N THR A 183 20.92 -2.97 8.15
CA THR A 183 20.81 -1.51 8.25
C THR A 183 21.28 -0.84 6.96
N THR A 184 20.92 0.43 6.77
CA THR A 184 21.38 1.22 5.61
C THR A 184 22.91 1.25 5.53
N THR A 185 23.61 1.36 6.67
CA THR A 185 25.09 1.39 6.72
C THR A 185 25.68 0.04 6.32
N GLU A 186 25.18 -1.07 6.86
CA GLU A 186 25.64 -2.41 6.49
C GLU A 186 25.41 -2.68 5.00
N LYS A 187 24.25 -2.26 4.46
CA LYS A 187 23.97 -2.33 3.03
C LYS A 187 24.99 -1.56 2.22
N GLU A 188 25.31 -0.31 2.60
CA GLU A 188 26.28 0.54 1.88
C GLU A 188 27.66 -0.11 1.82
N VAL A 189 28.16 -0.65 2.94
CA VAL A 189 29.45 -1.35 3.00
C VAL A 189 29.45 -2.60 2.13
N LEU A 190 28.39 -3.43 2.23
CA LEU A 190 28.29 -4.66 1.44
C LEU A 190 28.06 -4.35 -0.06
N GLN A 191 27.32 -3.30 -0.39
CA GLN A 191 27.08 -2.89 -1.79
C GLN A 191 28.39 -2.41 -2.47
N GLN A 192 29.33 -1.80 -1.72
CA GLN A 192 30.63 -1.42 -2.26
C GLN A 192 31.50 -2.66 -2.55
N ALA A 193 31.45 -3.67 -1.69
CA ALA A 193 32.19 -4.91 -1.89
C ALA A 193 31.57 -5.83 -2.94
N PHE A 194 30.25 -5.80 -3.06
CA PHE A 194 29.46 -6.62 -4.00
C PHE A 194 28.54 -5.72 -4.87
N PRO A 195 29.09 -5.00 -5.87
CA PRO A 195 28.33 -4.02 -6.66
C PRO A 195 27.14 -4.60 -7.41
N ASP A 196 27.22 -5.87 -7.77
CA ASP A 196 26.19 -6.57 -8.54
C ASP A 196 25.13 -7.26 -7.67
N ALA A 197 25.28 -7.24 -6.33
CA ALA A 197 24.27 -7.80 -5.43
C ALA A 197 23.03 -6.90 -5.37
N GLU A 198 21.84 -7.51 -5.51
CA GLU A 198 20.58 -6.79 -5.49
C GLU A 198 20.05 -6.68 -4.05
N PHE A 199 20.21 -5.53 -3.43
CA PHE A 199 19.67 -5.22 -2.11
C PHE A 199 18.24 -4.70 -2.22
N GLU A 200 17.31 -5.37 -1.54
CA GLU A 200 15.90 -5.04 -1.51
C GLU A 200 15.43 -4.61 -0.11
N PRO A 201 14.35 -3.82 0.01
CA PRO A 201 13.76 -3.52 1.31
C PRO A 201 13.25 -4.78 2.00
N ASP A 202 13.62 -4.95 3.25
CA ASP A 202 13.11 -6.03 4.11
C ASP A 202 11.81 -5.60 4.79
N PHE A 203 10.70 -5.70 4.05
CA PHE A 203 9.39 -5.29 4.54
C PHE A 203 8.91 -6.08 5.76
N TYR A 204 9.37 -7.33 5.94
CA TYR A 204 9.02 -8.13 7.12
C TYR A 204 9.59 -7.53 8.40
N ASN A 205 10.89 -7.29 8.43
CA ASN A 205 11.53 -6.71 9.59
C ASN A 205 11.15 -5.24 9.80
N MET A 206 10.93 -4.47 8.72
CA MET A 206 10.40 -3.12 8.82
C MET A 206 9.01 -3.08 9.47
N ALA A 207 8.12 -3.99 9.09
CA ALA A 207 6.78 -4.08 9.70
C ALA A 207 6.87 -4.51 11.18
N ARG A 208 7.73 -5.48 11.51
CA ARG A 208 7.96 -5.91 12.90
C ARG A 208 8.47 -4.76 13.76
N GLU A 209 9.47 -4.02 13.30
CA GLU A 209 9.99 -2.85 14.01
C GLU A 209 8.91 -1.79 14.21
N LYS A 210 8.16 -1.44 13.16
CA LYS A 210 7.10 -0.44 13.25
C LYS A 210 5.98 -0.86 14.20
N PHE A 211 5.47 -2.06 14.06
CA PHE A 211 4.34 -2.54 14.85
C PHE A 211 4.72 -3.05 16.24
N SER A 212 5.99 -3.06 16.63
CA SER A 212 6.40 -3.24 18.02
C SER A 212 5.97 -2.07 18.93
N HIS A 213 5.57 -0.94 18.34
CA HIS A 213 5.19 0.27 19.05
C HIS A 213 3.66 0.44 19.07
N TRP A 214 3.05 0.36 20.27
CA TRP A 214 1.58 0.41 20.45
C TRP A 214 0.90 1.64 19.81
N HIS A 215 1.56 2.81 19.87
CA HIS A 215 1.01 4.04 19.29
C HIS A 215 0.96 3.99 17.77
N ILE A 216 1.92 3.33 17.12
CA ILE A 216 1.90 3.09 15.66
C ILE A 216 0.76 2.12 15.31
N VAL A 217 0.60 1.03 16.06
CA VAL A 217 -0.52 0.09 15.90
C VAL A 217 -1.85 0.84 15.97
N LEU A 218 -2.04 1.69 16.99
CA LEU A 218 -3.25 2.49 17.15
C LEU A 218 -3.48 3.43 15.95
N CYS A 219 -2.44 4.11 15.45
CA CYS A 219 -2.53 4.95 14.24
C CYS A 219 -2.99 4.15 13.02
N TYR A 220 -2.44 2.95 12.80
CA TYR A 220 -2.86 2.09 11.70
C TYR A 220 -4.28 1.54 11.86
N LEU A 221 -4.73 1.24 13.07
CA LEU A 221 -6.13 0.84 13.32
C LEU A 221 -7.11 1.99 13.00
N VAL A 222 -6.76 3.23 13.37
CA VAL A 222 -7.53 4.42 12.95
C VAL A 222 -7.49 4.59 11.44
N PHE A 223 -6.34 4.36 10.80
CA PHE A 223 -6.20 4.37 9.34
C PHE A 223 -7.18 3.38 8.68
N PHE A 224 -7.21 2.12 9.12
CA PHE A 224 -8.11 1.11 8.54
C PHE A 224 -9.57 1.43 8.77
N PHE A 225 -9.93 2.02 9.90
CA PHE A 225 -11.28 2.53 10.13
C PHE A 225 -11.68 3.61 9.12
N VAL A 226 -10.79 4.57 8.85
CA VAL A 226 -11.03 5.64 7.85
C VAL A 226 -11.09 5.06 6.44
N VAL A 227 -10.23 4.09 6.10
CA VAL A 227 -10.29 3.30 4.86
C VAL A 227 -11.68 2.69 4.70
N GLY A 228 -12.20 2.02 5.73
CA GLY A 228 -13.51 1.38 5.72
C GLY A 228 -14.66 2.36 5.42
N LEU A 229 -14.64 3.54 6.05
CA LEU A 229 -15.62 4.59 5.78
C LEU A 229 -15.56 5.09 4.32
N HIS A 230 -14.36 5.23 3.78
CA HIS A 230 -14.15 5.68 2.40
C HIS A 230 -14.57 4.62 1.38
N ILE A 231 -14.14 3.37 1.58
CA ILE A 231 -14.50 2.22 0.73
C ILE A 231 -16.00 2.02 0.69
N ARG A 232 -16.68 2.01 1.83
CA ARG A 232 -18.13 1.76 1.89
C ARG A 232 -18.89 2.72 0.98
N HIS A 233 -18.56 4.00 1.03
CA HIS A 233 -19.17 4.97 0.15
C HIS A 233 -18.74 4.81 -1.31
N GLY A 234 -17.44 4.60 -1.56
CA GLY A 234 -16.87 4.43 -2.90
C GLY A 234 -17.45 3.23 -3.64
N PHE A 235 -17.64 2.11 -2.95
CA PHE A 235 -18.20 0.89 -3.51
C PHE A 235 -19.63 1.12 -4.04
N GLU A 236 -20.52 1.62 -3.19
CA GLU A 236 -21.91 1.92 -3.60
C GLU A 236 -21.95 2.94 -4.75
N SER A 237 -21.12 3.99 -4.68
CA SER A 237 -21.06 5.04 -5.70
C SER A 237 -20.55 4.54 -7.05
N ALA A 238 -19.58 3.59 -7.06
CA ALA A 238 -19.07 2.98 -8.28
C ALA A 238 -20.17 2.18 -9.00
N PHE A 239 -20.90 1.32 -8.29
CA PHE A 239 -22.01 0.54 -8.86
C PHE A 239 -23.13 1.44 -9.42
N GLN A 240 -23.45 2.54 -8.72
CA GLN A 240 -24.41 3.53 -9.22
C GLN A 240 -23.92 4.19 -10.51
N THR A 241 -22.65 4.56 -10.58
CA THR A 241 -22.05 5.23 -11.74
C THR A 241 -21.96 4.32 -12.96
N PHE A 242 -21.73 3.02 -12.75
CA PHE A 242 -21.73 2.01 -13.81
C PHE A 242 -23.16 1.63 -14.31
N GLY A 243 -24.21 2.22 -13.72
CA GLY A 243 -25.59 1.90 -14.08
C GLY A 243 -26.08 0.55 -13.52
N LEU A 244 -25.34 -0.07 -12.61
CA LEU A 244 -25.68 -1.35 -12.00
C LEU A 244 -26.60 -1.20 -10.78
N ASN A 245 -27.14 0.00 -10.54
CA ASN A 245 -28.06 0.30 -9.45
C ASN A 245 -29.51 0.10 -9.88
N HIS A 246 -29.98 -1.14 -9.85
CA HIS A 246 -31.40 -1.46 -10.08
C HIS A 246 -32.08 -1.77 -8.74
N TYR A 247 -33.35 -1.34 -8.55
CA TYR A 247 -34.09 -1.48 -7.31
C TYR A 247 -34.07 -2.92 -6.74
N LYS A 248 -34.05 -3.92 -7.64
CA LYS A 248 -34.01 -5.35 -7.29
C LYS A 248 -32.68 -5.78 -6.66
N TYR A 249 -31.56 -5.13 -7.03
CA TYR A 249 -30.19 -5.53 -6.62
C TYR A 249 -29.51 -4.52 -5.71
N SER A 250 -30.10 -3.33 -5.49
CA SER A 250 -29.49 -2.27 -4.69
C SER A 250 -29.17 -2.71 -3.27
N LYS A 251 -30.03 -3.52 -2.65
CA LYS A 251 -29.81 -4.07 -1.32
C LYS A 251 -28.66 -5.10 -1.30
N LEU A 252 -28.53 -5.91 -2.36
CA LEU A 252 -27.42 -6.85 -2.51
C LEU A 252 -26.08 -6.11 -2.63
N VAL A 253 -26.03 -5.06 -3.46
CA VAL A 253 -24.82 -4.21 -3.62
C VAL A 253 -24.43 -3.55 -2.28
N GLU A 254 -25.41 -3.05 -1.51
CA GLU A 254 -25.19 -2.48 -0.16
C GLU A 254 -24.56 -3.55 0.77
N VAL A 255 -25.11 -4.75 0.80
CA VAL A 255 -24.60 -5.86 1.64
C VAL A 255 -23.21 -6.30 1.20
N LEU A 256 -22.99 -6.49 -0.11
CA LEU A 256 -21.66 -6.85 -0.63
C LEU A 256 -20.61 -5.78 -0.31
N GLY A 257 -20.97 -4.50 -0.40
CA GLY A 257 -20.08 -3.40 0.00
C GLY A 257 -19.73 -3.42 1.48
N ILE A 258 -20.67 -3.78 2.35
CA ILE A 258 -20.44 -3.94 3.79
C ILE A 258 -19.52 -5.12 4.05
N ILE A 259 -19.79 -6.28 3.44
CA ILE A 259 -18.96 -7.48 3.59
C ILE A 259 -17.53 -7.21 3.11
N TYR A 260 -17.37 -6.61 1.93
CA TYR A 260 -16.08 -6.23 1.39
C TYR A 260 -15.30 -5.31 2.36
N CYS A 261 -15.98 -4.28 2.88
CA CYS A 261 -15.40 -3.35 3.84
C CYS A 261 -14.89 -4.06 5.10
N TRP A 262 -15.69 -4.96 5.68
CA TRP A 262 -15.29 -5.73 6.87
C TRP A 262 -14.11 -6.67 6.59
N ILE A 263 -14.14 -7.40 5.48
CA ILE A 263 -13.03 -8.30 5.08
C ILE A 263 -11.73 -7.53 4.99
N VAL A 264 -11.73 -6.42 4.25
CA VAL A 264 -10.51 -5.63 4.03
C VAL A 264 -10.02 -4.98 5.32
N CYS A 265 -10.90 -4.34 6.08
CA CYS A 265 -10.50 -3.63 7.29
C CYS A 265 -10.01 -4.58 8.39
N LEU A 266 -10.69 -5.71 8.60
CA LEU A 266 -10.27 -6.71 9.57
C LEU A 266 -9.01 -7.44 9.12
N GLY A 267 -8.90 -7.78 7.83
CA GLY A 267 -7.70 -8.40 7.27
C GLY A 267 -6.45 -7.53 7.44
N PHE A 268 -6.57 -6.23 7.24
CA PHE A 268 -5.45 -5.32 7.53
C PHE A 268 -5.21 -5.14 9.02
N ALA A 269 -6.24 -5.07 9.86
CA ALA A 269 -6.10 -4.83 11.30
C ALA A 269 -5.43 -6.00 12.03
N ILE A 270 -5.62 -7.22 11.53
CA ILE A 270 -5.03 -8.44 12.13
C ILE A 270 -3.50 -8.38 12.10
N VAL A 271 -2.89 -7.85 11.03
CA VAL A 271 -1.43 -7.81 10.86
C VAL A 271 -0.74 -7.03 11.99
N PRO A 272 -0.98 -5.72 12.20
CA PRO A 272 -0.31 -4.98 13.27
C PRO A 272 -0.65 -5.50 14.66
N ILE A 273 -1.86 -6.04 14.87
CA ILE A 273 -2.25 -6.64 16.16
C ILE A 273 -1.43 -7.89 16.43
N CYS A 274 -1.36 -8.82 15.47
CA CYS A 274 -0.59 -10.05 15.63
C CYS A 274 0.91 -9.77 15.75
N VAL A 275 1.46 -8.85 14.95
CA VAL A 275 2.87 -8.47 15.06
C VAL A 275 3.19 -7.88 16.44
N PHE A 276 2.28 -7.07 17.01
CA PHE A 276 2.49 -6.48 18.34
C PHE A 276 2.44 -7.49 19.47
N PHE A 277 1.54 -8.48 19.42
CA PHE A 277 1.30 -9.40 20.54
C PHE A 277 2.01 -10.75 20.41
N VAL A 278 2.34 -11.19 19.19
CA VAL A 278 2.78 -12.57 18.92
C VAL A 278 4.19 -12.64 18.34
N LEU A 279 4.54 -11.73 17.45
CA LEU A 279 5.84 -11.70 16.75
C LEU A 279 6.81 -10.68 17.37
#